data_63cbdd8a112144071f92c23911dcf568
#
_entry.id   63cbdd8a112144071f92c23911dcf568
#
_cell.length_a   1.000
_cell.length_b   1.000
_cell.length_c   1.000
_cell.angle_alpha   90.00
_cell.angle_beta   90.00
_cell.angle_gamma   90.00
#
_symmetry.space_group_name_H-M   'P 1'
#
loop_
_entity.id
_entity.type
_entity.pdbx_description
1 polymer ?
#
loop_
_entity_poly.entity_id
_entity_poly.type
_entity_poly.pdbx_seq_one_letter_code
_entity_poly.pdbx_strand_id
1 'polypeptide(L)'
;MNKYSETLKTIIKQFHKGDFENLESAIWNAEQLLKEYNVKLAYVNKEYKNGLLVCVFYADDDMWLAEGLLLKEGFIIKENKNEVWITGIKQG
;
A
#
# COMPACT_ATOMS: atom_id res chain seq x y z
N MET A 1 -2.75 16.74 4.39
CA MET A 1 -2.67 15.27 4.38
C MET A 1 -3.10 14.72 3.04
N ASN A 2 -2.52 13.63 2.61
CA ASN A 2 -2.82 13.01 1.31
C ASN A 2 -4.14 12.24 1.39
N LYS A 3 -5.09 12.60 0.52
CA LYS A 3 -6.43 11.97 0.52
C LYS A 3 -6.39 10.49 0.16
N TYR A 4 -5.49 10.09 -0.72
CA TYR A 4 -5.34 8.68 -1.10
C TYR A 4 -4.81 7.85 0.06
N SER A 5 -3.85 8.40 0.79
CA SER A 5 -3.30 7.77 1.99
C SER A 5 -4.39 7.60 3.06
N GLU A 6 -5.18 8.63 3.31
CA GLU A 6 -6.24 8.58 4.32
C GLU A 6 -7.34 7.57 3.94
N THR A 7 -7.76 7.55 2.68
CA THR A 7 -8.74 6.58 2.20
C THR A 7 -8.19 5.16 2.30
N LEU A 8 -6.95 4.96 1.91
CA LEU A 8 -6.29 3.65 1.98
C LEU A 8 -6.21 3.14 3.43
N LYS A 9 -5.86 4.01 4.37
CA LYS A 9 -5.83 3.66 5.80
C LYS A 9 -7.19 3.21 6.31
N THR A 10 -8.25 3.93 5.95
CA THR A 10 -9.61 3.59 6.34
C THR A 10 -9.99 2.20 5.82
N ILE A 11 -9.68 1.91 4.56
CA ILE A 11 -9.98 0.61 3.95
C ILE A 11 -9.17 -0.51 4.63
N ILE A 12 -7.88 -0.29 4.89
CA ILE A 12 -7.03 -1.30 5.53
C ILE A 12 -7.54 -1.63 6.93
N LYS A 13 -8.04 -0.65 7.68
CA LYS A 13 -8.67 -0.90 8.98
C LYS A 13 -9.87 -1.83 8.87
N GLN A 14 -10.67 -1.68 7.81
CA GLN A 14 -11.79 -2.57 7.54
C GLN A 14 -11.32 -3.99 7.22
N PHE A 15 -10.22 -4.12 6.47
CA PHE A 15 -9.63 -5.41 6.17
C PHE A 15 -9.20 -6.16 7.44
N HIS A 16 -8.65 -5.46 8.41
CA HIS A 16 -8.27 -6.06 9.70
C HIS A 16 -9.49 -6.56 10.48
N LYS A 17 -10.67 -6.02 10.21
CA LYS A 17 -11.94 -6.49 10.78
C LYS A 17 -12.58 -7.62 9.97
N GLY A 18 -11.96 -8.01 8.85
CA GLY A 18 -12.46 -9.07 7.98
C GLY A 18 -13.34 -8.62 6.83
N ASP A 19 -13.55 -7.33 6.67
CA ASP A 19 -14.35 -6.78 5.57
C ASP A 19 -13.44 -6.46 4.38
N PHE A 20 -13.57 -7.23 3.31
CA PHE A 20 -12.75 -7.09 2.10
C PHE A 20 -13.49 -6.52 0.90
N GLU A 21 -14.66 -5.91 1.11
CA GLU A 21 -15.51 -5.40 0.02
C GLU A 21 -14.82 -4.31 -0.80
N ASN A 22 -13.91 -3.55 -0.19
CA ASN A 22 -13.28 -2.40 -0.82
C ASN A 22 -11.88 -2.68 -1.36
N LEU A 23 -11.57 -3.94 -1.71
CA LEU A 23 -10.24 -4.29 -2.22
C LEU A 23 -9.85 -3.49 -3.47
N GLU A 24 -10.77 -3.36 -4.43
CA GLU A 24 -10.51 -2.59 -5.66
C GLU A 24 -10.23 -1.11 -5.36
N SER A 25 -10.95 -0.53 -4.40
CA SER A 25 -10.70 0.83 -3.96
C SER A 25 -9.34 0.98 -3.29
N ALA A 26 -8.93 0.00 -2.49
CA ALA A 26 -7.61 -0.01 -1.86
C ALA A 26 -6.51 -0.04 -2.92
N ILE A 27 -6.64 -0.89 -3.92
CA ILE A 27 -5.70 -1.01 -5.04
C ILE A 27 -5.58 0.33 -5.77
N TRP A 28 -6.71 0.92 -6.12
CA TRP A 28 -6.73 2.20 -6.82
C TRP A 28 -6.07 3.31 -6.01
N ASN A 29 -6.39 3.41 -4.72
CA ASN A 29 -5.81 4.45 -3.86
C ASN A 29 -4.30 4.24 -3.67
N ALA A 30 -3.83 3.00 -3.54
CA ALA A 30 -2.40 2.71 -3.46
C ALA A 30 -1.67 3.14 -4.73
N GLU A 31 -2.24 2.83 -5.90
CA GLU A 31 -1.68 3.24 -7.19
C GLU A 31 -1.61 4.75 -7.31
N GLN A 32 -2.68 5.47 -6.95
CA GLN A 32 -2.71 6.93 -7.04
C GLN A 32 -1.73 7.58 -6.08
N LEU A 33 -1.61 7.06 -4.86
CA LEU A 33 -0.67 7.56 -3.88
C LEU A 33 0.77 7.49 -4.40
N LEU A 34 1.17 6.33 -4.91
CA LEU A 34 2.52 6.13 -5.42
C LEU A 34 2.76 6.95 -6.69
N LYS A 35 1.77 7.06 -7.55
CA LYS A 35 1.85 7.84 -8.79
C LYS A 35 2.08 9.33 -8.52
N GLU A 36 1.47 9.89 -7.47
CA GLU A 36 1.69 11.30 -7.09
C GLU A 36 3.15 11.60 -6.80
N TYR A 37 3.90 10.63 -6.32
CA TYR A 37 5.31 10.78 -5.97
C TYR A 37 6.23 10.26 -7.08
N ASN A 38 5.69 10.04 -8.28
CA ASN A 38 6.44 9.56 -9.45
C ASN A 38 7.13 8.21 -9.22
N VAL A 39 6.56 7.37 -8.37
CA VAL A 39 7.06 6.01 -8.15
C VAL A 39 6.46 5.12 -9.22
N LYS A 40 7.31 4.43 -9.98
CA LYS A 40 6.87 3.54 -11.05
C LYS A 40 6.52 2.17 -10.50
N LEU A 41 5.24 1.94 -10.35
CA LEU A 41 4.67 0.70 -9.84
C LEU A 41 4.39 -0.26 -11.00
N ALA A 42 4.68 -1.54 -10.81
CA ALA A 42 4.30 -2.56 -11.78
C ALA A 42 2.80 -2.84 -11.67
N TYR A 43 2.37 -3.26 -10.50
CA TYR A 43 0.95 -3.46 -10.20
C TYR A 43 0.75 -3.64 -8.70
N VAL A 44 -0.50 -3.52 -8.26
CA VAL A 44 -0.90 -3.89 -6.91
C VAL A 44 -1.62 -5.23 -7.00
N ASN A 45 -1.20 -6.20 -6.21
CA ASN A 45 -1.78 -7.53 -6.24
C ASN A 45 -3.21 -7.47 -5.68
N LYS A 46 -4.13 -8.10 -6.41
CA LYS A 46 -5.55 -8.14 -6.02
C LYS A 46 -5.83 -9.06 -4.85
N GLU A 47 -4.86 -9.85 -4.42
CA GLU A 47 -5.03 -10.73 -3.28
C GLU A 47 -4.69 -10.00 -1.98
N TYR A 48 -5.70 -9.80 -1.14
CA TYR A 48 -5.49 -9.36 0.23
C TYR A 48 -5.42 -10.62 1.10
N LYS A 49 -4.28 -11.30 1.01
CA LYS A 49 -4.07 -12.56 1.70
C LYS A 49 -3.42 -12.29 3.07
N ASN A 50 -4.03 -12.77 4.16
CA ASN A 50 -3.52 -12.59 5.52
C ASN A 50 -3.39 -11.12 5.95
N GLY A 51 -4.26 -10.26 5.44
CA GLY A 51 -4.25 -8.85 5.78
C GLY A 51 -3.15 -8.05 5.09
N LEU A 52 -2.68 -8.50 3.93
CA LEU A 52 -1.57 -7.87 3.21
C LEU A 52 -2.00 -7.34 1.86
N LEU A 53 -1.77 -6.05 1.63
CA LEU A 53 -1.86 -5.46 0.30
C LEU A 53 -0.44 -5.41 -0.27
N VAL A 54 -0.24 -6.01 -1.44
CA VAL A 54 1.09 -6.18 -2.01
C VAL A 54 1.28 -5.27 -3.22
N CYS A 55 2.27 -4.40 -3.16
CA CYS A 55 2.70 -3.56 -4.28
C CYS A 55 3.95 -4.18 -4.91
N VAL A 56 3.95 -4.34 -6.24
CA VAL A 56 5.05 -4.97 -6.97
C VAL A 56 5.74 -3.93 -7.85
N PHE A 57 7.06 -3.95 -7.85
CA PHE A 57 7.88 -2.96 -8.56
C PHE A 57 8.78 -3.63 -9.60
N TYR A 58 9.08 -2.90 -10.70
CA TYR A 58 10.01 -3.37 -11.72
C TYR A 58 11.46 -3.07 -11.35
N ALA A 59 11.69 -1.98 -10.62
CA ALA A 59 13.03 -1.54 -10.28
C ALA A 59 13.18 -1.36 -8.77
N ASP A 60 14.35 -1.72 -8.24
CA ASP A 60 14.66 -1.58 -6.81
C ASP A 60 14.57 -0.14 -6.34
N ASP A 61 15.02 0.82 -7.16
CA ASP A 61 14.97 2.24 -6.81
C ASP A 61 13.53 2.70 -6.54
N ASP A 62 12.60 2.29 -7.40
CA ASP A 62 11.18 2.61 -7.21
C ASP A 62 10.62 1.96 -5.95
N MET A 63 11.01 0.72 -5.69
CA MET A 63 10.61 0.00 -4.48
C MET A 63 11.08 0.73 -3.22
N TRP A 64 12.35 1.16 -3.19
CA TRP A 64 12.90 1.87 -2.05
C TRP A 64 12.24 3.22 -1.82
N LEU A 65 11.94 3.96 -2.89
CA LEU A 65 11.19 5.20 -2.79
C LEU A 65 9.79 4.96 -2.23
N ALA A 66 9.12 3.90 -2.68
CA ALA A 66 7.80 3.53 -2.18
C ALA A 66 7.85 3.17 -0.70
N GLU A 67 8.85 2.42 -0.27
CA GLU A 67 9.01 2.05 1.14
C GLU A 67 9.12 3.30 2.03
N GLY A 68 10.00 4.24 1.64
CA GLY A 68 10.16 5.49 2.38
C GLY A 68 8.88 6.29 2.45
N LEU A 69 8.15 6.37 1.32
CA LEU A 69 6.89 7.09 1.24
C LEU A 69 5.81 6.45 2.14
N LEU A 70 5.64 5.14 2.04
CA LEU A 70 4.63 4.43 2.82
C LEU A 70 4.91 4.51 4.32
N LEU A 71 6.18 4.42 4.71
CA LEU A 71 6.57 4.61 6.12
C LEU A 71 6.25 6.03 6.58
N LYS A 72 6.56 7.03 5.77
CA LYS A 72 6.27 8.43 6.08
C LYS A 72 4.76 8.67 6.22
N GLU A 73 3.96 8.01 5.40
CA GLU A 73 2.50 8.13 5.44
C GLU A 73 1.87 7.34 6.59
N GLY A 74 2.66 6.59 7.35
CA GLY A 74 2.19 5.91 8.56
C GLY A 74 1.77 4.46 8.36
N PHE A 75 2.18 3.83 7.27
CA PHE A 75 1.92 2.40 7.06
C PHE A 75 3.03 1.55 7.66
N ILE A 76 2.67 0.35 8.07
CA ILE A 76 3.62 -0.69 8.44
C ILE A 76 3.83 -1.54 7.20
N ILE A 77 5.08 -1.75 6.81
CA ILE A 77 5.41 -2.46 5.59
C ILE A 77 6.39 -3.60 5.85
N LYS A 78 6.41 -4.54 4.90
CA LYS A 78 7.38 -5.64 4.86
C LYS A 78 7.86 -5.78 3.42
N GLU A 79 9.16 -5.91 3.24
CA GLU A 79 9.78 -6.12 1.93
C GLU A 79 9.95 -7.62 1.66
N ASN A 80 9.66 -8.04 0.43
CA ASN A 80 9.91 -9.40 -0.02
C ASN A 80 10.25 -9.37 -1.52
N LYS A 81 11.53 -9.52 -1.86
CA LYS A 81 12.04 -9.42 -3.23
C LYS A 81 11.66 -8.06 -3.84
N ASN A 82 10.91 -8.05 -4.94
CA ASN A 82 10.45 -6.81 -5.60
C ASN A 82 9.07 -6.37 -5.11
N GLU A 83 8.64 -6.86 -3.96
CA GLU A 83 7.32 -6.58 -3.38
C GLU A 83 7.44 -5.75 -2.12
N VAL A 84 6.53 -4.81 -1.94
CA VAL A 84 6.34 -4.13 -0.67
C VAL A 84 4.94 -4.49 -0.17
N TRP A 85 4.90 -5.11 1.00
CA TRP A 85 3.65 -5.57 1.62
C TRP A 85 3.21 -4.56 2.65
N ILE A 86 1.99 -4.05 2.49
CA ILE A 86 1.39 -3.16 3.49
C ILE A 86 0.68 -4.04 4.51
N THR A 87 1.24 -4.12 5.71
CA THR A 87 0.77 -5.05 6.74
C THR A 87 -0.11 -4.39 7.79
N GLY A 88 -0.15 -3.07 7.83
CA GLY A 88 -0.95 -2.38 8.83
C GLY A 88 -0.70 -0.88 8.81
N ILE A 89 -1.16 -0.24 9.86
CA ILE A 89 -1.07 1.21 10.04
C ILE A 89 -0.41 1.48 11.40
N LYS A 90 0.57 2.38 11.41
CA LYS A 90 1.22 2.78 12.65
C LYS A 90 0.21 3.47 13.56
N GLN A 91 0.23 3.09 14.83
CA GLN A 91 -0.56 3.70 15.87
C GLN A 91 0.21 4.90 16.45
N GLY A 92 -0.48 5.96 16.69
CA GLY A 92 0.12 7.12 17.31
C GLY A 92 -0.12 8.39 16.57
#